data_082cd86cefb0e3c4828c41ddc143377b
#
_entry.id   082cd86cefb0e3c4828c41ddc143377b
#
_cell.length_a   1.000
_cell.length_b   1.000
_cell.length_c   1.000
_cell.angle_alpha   90.00
_cell.angle_beta   90.00
_cell.angle_gamma   90.00
#
_symmetry.space_group_name_H-M   'P 1'
#
loop_
_entity.id
_entity.type
_entity.pdbx_description
1 polymer ?
#
loop_
_entity_poly.entity_id
_entity_poly.type
_entity_poly.pdbx_seq_one_letter_code
_entity_poly.pdbx_strand_id
1 'polypeptide(L)'
;MSKNEPLSLEVFDNPEFGQMRILREGDKYLFCASDAATALGYSNPRAALQRHCKGVTKRDTLTPGGVQTLSYIAEGDLYRLIIHSKLPSAEKFEHWVFEEVLPCIRKTGGYMTDNLLNE
;
A
#
# COMPACT_ATOMS: atom_id res chain seq x y z
N MET A 1 -4.96 10.07 21.86
CA MET A 1 -4.80 10.02 21.61
C MET A 1 -4.78 9.53 20.84
N SER A 2 -5.18 9.75 20.19
CA SER A 2 -5.14 9.23 19.41
C SER A 2 -4.18 8.72 19.12
N LYS A 3 -3.63 9.13 19.17
CA LYS A 3 -2.60 8.73 19.16
C LYS A 3 -2.63 7.50 19.41
N ASN A 4 -3.49 7.15 19.73
CA ASN A 4 -3.57 5.96 20.11
C ASN A 4 -4.00 5.02 19.17
N GLU A 5 -4.27 5.32 17.98
CA GLU A 5 -4.66 4.37 17.07
C GLU A 5 -3.48 3.61 16.68
N PRO A 6 -3.41 2.35 16.79
CA PRO A 6 -2.22 1.60 16.49
C PRO A 6 -2.04 1.51 15.01
N LEU A 7 -0.80 1.54 14.56
CA LEU A 7 -0.49 1.31 13.18
C LEU A 7 -0.37 -0.19 12.98
N SER A 8 -1.02 -0.69 11.96
CA SER A 8 -1.01 -2.11 11.70
C SER A 8 -0.33 -2.35 10.37
N LEU A 9 0.76 -3.08 10.37
CA LEU A 9 1.48 -3.38 9.15
C LEU A 9 1.02 -4.72 8.60
N GLU A 10 0.56 -4.72 7.36
CA GLU A 10 0.16 -5.95 6.70
C GLU A 10 1.11 -6.17 5.54
N VAL A 11 1.53 -7.39 5.34
CA VAL A 11 2.46 -7.72 4.27
C VAL A 11 1.83 -8.77 3.38
N PHE A 12 1.75 -8.48 2.09
CA PHE A 12 1.17 -9.39 1.13
C PHE A 12 2.23 -9.77 0.12
N ASP A 13 2.38 -11.05 -0.17
CA ASP A 13 3.37 -11.51 -1.12
C ASP A 13 2.69 -12.02 -2.37
N ASN A 14 3.28 -11.73 -3.50
CA ASN A 14 2.76 -12.16 -4.78
C ASN A 14 3.93 -12.70 -5.60
N PRO A 15 3.82 -13.88 -6.19
CA PRO A 15 4.93 -14.45 -6.96
C PRO A 15 5.37 -13.56 -8.11
N GLU A 16 4.46 -12.80 -8.67
CA GLU A 16 4.79 -11.94 -9.78
C GLU A 16 5.25 -10.56 -9.36
N PHE A 17 4.62 -9.98 -8.36
CA PHE A 17 4.88 -8.59 -8.00
C PHE A 17 5.73 -8.40 -6.76
N GLY A 18 6.02 -9.48 -6.05
CA GLY A 18 6.82 -9.38 -4.84
C GLY A 18 5.97 -8.96 -3.65
N GLN A 19 6.62 -8.32 -2.71
CA GLN A 19 5.99 -7.97 -1.46
C GLN A 19 5.31 -6.61 -1.54
N MET A 20 4.17 -6.49 -0.91
CA MET A 20 3.50 -5.20 -0.79
C MET A 20 3.19 -4.98 0.69
N ARG A 21 3.81 -3.98 1.27
CA ARG A 21 3.57 -3.63 2.67
C ARG A 21 2.56 -2.50 2.72
N ILE A 22 1.56 -2.65 3.58
CA ILE A 22 0.49 -1.69 3.71
C ILE A 22 0.30 -1.37 5.18
N LEU A 23 0.26 -0.08 5.51
CA LEU A 23 -0.01 0.33 6.88
C LEU A 23 -1.45 0.74 6.97
N ARG A 24 -2.15 0.27 7.99
CA ARG A 24 -3.48 0.75 8.24
C ARG A 24 -3.39 1.72 9.40
N GLU A 25 -3.83 2.94 9.16
CA GLU A 25 -3.74 3.99 10.14
C GLU A 25 -5.15 4.48 10.31
N GLY A 26 -5.84 4.04 11.34
CA GLY A 26 -7.24 4.35 11.50
C GLY A 26 -8.02 3.71 10.38
N ASP A 27 -8.77 4.48 9.64
CA ASP A 27 -9.49 3.96 8.50
C ASP A 27 -8.80 4.28 7.19
N LYS A 28 -7.52 4.64 7.24
CA LYS A 28 -6.78 4.90 6.02
C LYS A 28 -5.82 3.79 5.75
N TYR A 29 -5.54 3.55 4.48
CA TYR A 29 -4.56 2.57 4.07
C TYR A 29 -3.44 3.29 3.36
N LEU A 30 -2.19 3.05 3.80
CA LEU A 30 -1.02 3.65 3.20
C LEU A 30 -0.18 2.55 2.60
N PHE A 31 0.24 2.72 1.36
CA PHE A 31 0.99 1.70 0.64
C PHE A 31 2.46 2.05 0.61
N CYS A 32 3.32 1.07 0.84
CA CYS A 32 4.76 1.30 0.80
C CYS A 32 5.13 1.71 -0.61
N ALA A 33 5.63 2.91 -0.74
CA ALA A 33 5.86 3.50 -2.05
C ALA A 33 6.90 2.75 -2.86
N SER A 34 7.98 2.31 -2.24
CA SER A 34 9.01 1.59 -2.97
C SER A 34 8.52 0.23 -3.42
N ASP A 35 7.69 -0.44 -2.61
CA ASP A 35 7.14 -1.73 -3.01
C ASP A 35 6.27 -1.55 -4.25
N ALA A 36 5.41 -0.53 -4.24
CA ALA A 36 4.53 -0.28 -5.35
C ALA A 36 5.30 0.09 -6.62
N ALA A 37 6.26 0.98 -6.48
CA ALA A 37 7.01 1.42 -7.65
C ALA A 37 7.82 0.27 -8.24
N THR A 38 8.40 -0.56 -7.38
CA THR A 38 9.16 -1.70 -7.86
C THR A 38 8.25 -2.71 -8.57
N ALA A 39 7.09 -2.99 -7.98
CA ALA A 39 6.15 -3.93 -8.59
C ALA A 39 5.67 -3.42 -9.94
N LEU A 40 5.58 -2.11 -10.11
CA LEU A 40 5.11 -1.53 -11.36
C LEU A 40 6.22 -1.26 -12.36
N GLY A 41 7.42 -1.73 -12.07
CA GLY A 41 8.50 -1.69 -13.03
C GLY A 41 9.26 -0.38 -13.14
N TYR A 42 9.09 0.52 -12.18
CA TYR A 42 9.83 1.77 -12.22
C TYR A 42 11.28 1.49 -11.81
N SER A 43 12.21 1.86 -12.66
CA SER A 43 13.61 1.61 -12.37
C SER A 43 14.15 2.54 -11.30
N ASN A 44 13.54 3.70 -11.13
CA ASN A 44 13.97 4.63 -10.11
C ASN A 44 12.75 5.03 -9.31
N PRO A 45 12.44 4.30 -8.23
CA PRO A 45 11.25 4.58 -7.43
C PRO A 45 11.17 6.00 -6.91
N ARG A 46 12.30 6.54 -6.45
CA ARG A 46 12.29 7.88 -5.90
C ARG A 46 11.85 8.91 -6.95
N ALA A 47 12.38 8.78 -8.16
CA ALA A 47 12.01 9.69 -9.23
C ALA A 47 10.54 9.53 -9.61
N ALA A 48 10.05 8.29 -9.60
CA ALA A 48 8.65 8.03 -9.91
C ALA A 48 7.73 8.70 -8.89
N LEU A 49 8.09 8.61 -7.60
CA LEU A 49 7.29 9.23 -6.57
C LEU A 49 7.26 10.74 -6.73
N GLN A 50 8.40 11.33 -7.04
CA GLN A 50 8.46 12.77 -7.21
C GLN A 50 7.65 13.22 -8.41
N ARG A 51 7.62 12.42 -9.45
CA ARG A 51 6.95 12.80 -10.68
C ARG A 51 5.44 12.59 -10.63
N HIS A 52 5.00 11.51 -10.00
CA HIS A 52 3.60 11.11 -10.09
C HIS A 52 2.79 11.24 -8.81
N CYS A 53 3.43 11.25 -7.65
CA CYS A 53 2.70 11.26 -6.40
C CYS A 53 2.57 12.65 -5.81
N LYS A 54 1.45 12.92 -5.19
CA LYS A 54 1.18 14.23 -4.61
C LYS A 54 1.39 14.28 -3.11
N GLY A 55 1.26 13.17 -2.44
CA GLY A 55 1.40 13.19 -0.99
C GLY A 55 2.14 12.00 -0.45
N VAL A 56 3.45 12.11 -0.37
CA VAL A 56 4.26 11.03 0.18
C VAL A 56 4.45 11.29 1.66
N THR A 57 4.19 10.29 2.47
CA THR A 57 4.26 10.38 3.91
C THR A 57 5.32 9.42 4.42
N LYS A 58 6.05 9.82 5.45
CA LYS A 58 7.07 8.95 6.03
C LYS A 58 6.56 8.31 7.30
N ARG A 59 6.84 7.02 7.46
CA ARG A 59 6.45 6.32 8.66
C ARG A 59 7.54 5.34 9.05
N ASP A 60 7.78 5.22 10.34
CA ASP A 60 8.75 4.25 10.84
C ASP A 60 8.10 2.89 10.76
N THR A 61 8.83 1.94 10.23
CA THR A 61 8.32 0.61 9.99
C THR A 61 9.29 -0.43 10.52
N LEU A 62 8.78 -1.42 11.22
CA LEU A 62 9.61 -2.49 11.72
C LEU A 62 9.89 -3.45 10.58
N THR A 63 11.14 -3.64 10.25
CA THR A 63 11.54 -4.55 9.19
C THR A 63 12.47 -5.61 9.79
N PRO A 64 12.80 -6.65 9.05
CA PRO A 64 13.74 -7.66 9.55
C PRO A 64 15.07 -7.04 9.96
N GLY A 65 15.46 -5.92 9.35
CA GLY A 65 16.69 -5.27 9.71
C GLY A 65 16.53 -4.23 10.80
N GLY A 66 15.38 -4.13 11.44
CA GLY A 66 15.11 -3.16 12.48
C GLY A 66 14.14 -2.10 12.02
N VAL A 67 14.01 -1.04 12.80
CA VAL A 67 13.07 0.03 12.45
C VAL A 67 13.67 0.91 11.39
N GLN A 68 12.93 1.13 10.31
CA GLN A 68 13.38 1.98 9.23
C GLN A 68 12.26 2.95 8.86
N THR A 69 12.63 4.13 8.43
CA THR A 69 11.65 5.11 7.98
C THR A 69 11.42 4.90 6.50
N LEU A 70 10.19 4.56 6.15
CA LEU A 70 9.84 4.29 4.77
C LEU A 70 8.83 5.29 4.27
N SER A 71 8.75 5.45 2.95
CA SER A 71 7.79 6.35 2.34
C SER A 71 6.52 5.58 2.01
N TYR A 72 5.39 6.20 2.27
CA TYR A 72 4.09 5.60 2.01
C TYR A 72 3.22 6.56 1.20
N ILE A 73 2.31 6.01 0.43
CA ILE A 73 1.41 6.79 -0.39
C ILE A 73 -0.02 6.31 -0.19
N ALA A 74 -0.95 7.20 -0.41
CA ALA A 74 -2.36 6.86 -0.29
C ALA A 74 -2.84 6.21 -1.58
N GLU A 75 -4.06 5.74 -1.57
CA GLU A 75 -4.64 5.02 -2.69
C GLU A 75 -4.63 5.82 -3.99
N GLY A 76 -4.93 7.10 -3.93
CA GLY A 76 -4.93 7.93 -5.13
C GLY A 76 -3.58 8.01 -5.80
N ASP A 77 -2.51 8.09 -5.00
CA ASP A 77 -1.18 8.14 -5.55
C ASP A 77 -0.76 6.77 -6.09
N LEU A 78 -1.25 5.69 -5.48
CA LEU A 78 -1.00 4.38 -6.00
C LEU A 78 -1.60 4.27 -7.40
N TYR A 79 -2.83 4.77 -7.59
CA TYR A 79 -3.45 4.76 -8.89
C TYR A 79 -2.63 5.57 -9.90
N ARG A 80 -2.06 6.70 -9.49
CA ARG A 80 -1.24 7.50 -10.39
C ARG A 80 -0.02 6.72 -10.87
N LEU A 81 0.58 5.94 -9.97
CA LEU A 81 1.72 5.12 -10.36
C LEU A 81 1.28 4.02 -11.32
N ILE A 82 0.12 3.44 -11.11
CA ILE A 82 -0.39 2.40 -11.97
C ILE A 82 -0.63 2.94 -13.38
N ILE A 83 -1.29 4.08 -13.47
CA ILE A 83 -1.64 4.66 -14.75
C ILE A 83 -0.42 5.03 -15.57
N HIS A 84 0.64 5.50 -14.92
CA HIS A 84 1.82 5.91 -15.64
C HIS A 84 2.87 4.80 -15.81
N SER A 85 2.58 3.60 -15.31
CA SER A 85 3.50 2.49 -15.46
C SER A 85 3.52 2.02 -16.91
N LYS A 86 4.69 1.67 -17.39
CA LYS A 86 4.81 1.13 -18.72
C LYS A 86 4.88 -0.39 -18.73
N LEU A 87 4.74 -0.99 -17.55
CA LEU A 87 4.81 -2.42 -17.44
C LEU A 87 3.52 -3.03 -17.99
N PRO A 88 3.60 -4.02 -18.88
CA PRO A 88 2.39 -4.63 -19.42
C PRO A 88 1.51 -5.26 -18.35
N SER A 89 2.10 -5.67 -17.23
CA SER A 89 1.32 -6.30 -16.18
C SER A 89 0.77 -5.32 -15.16
N ALA A 90 0.83 -4.01 -15.44
CA ALA A 90 0.30 -3.03 -14.49
C ALA A 90 -1.18 -3.27 -14.20
N GLU A 91 -1.95 -3.70 -15.18
CA GLU A 91 -3.34 -3.99 -14.96
C GLU A 91 -3.53 -5.19 -14.05
N LYS A 92 -2.65 -6.18 -14.12
CA LYS A 92 -2.74 -7.31 -13.24
C LYS A 92 -2.41 -6.89 -11.83
N PHE A 93 -1.45 -5.98 -11.67
CA PHE A 93 -1.08 -5.46 -10.36
C PHE A 93 -2.27 -4.71 -9.76
N GLU A 94 -2.93 -3.90 -10.56
CA GLU A 94 -4.10 -3.15 -10.11
C GLU A 94 -5.19 -4.11 -9.65
N HIS A 95 -5.45 -5.14 -10.43
CA HIS A 95 -6.47 -6.12 -10.08
C HIS A 95 -6.10 -6.82 -8.77
N TRP A 96 -4.86 -7.21 -8.63
CA TRP A 96 -4.42 -7.90 -7.41
C TRP A 96 -4.65 -7.01 -6.18
N VAL A 97 -4.24 -5.75 -6.24
CA VAL A 97 -4.36 -4.87 -5.09
C VAL A 97 -5.82 -4.57 -4.76
N PHE A 98 -6.58 -4.20 -5.76
CA PHE A 98 -7.93 -3.72 -5.49
C PHE A 98 -8.99 -4.81 -5.41
N GLU A 99 -8.73 -5.96 -6.00
CA GLU A 99 -9.69 -7.04 -5.94
C GLU A 99 -9.33 -8.12 -4.92
N GLU A 100 -8.08 -8.19 -4.51
CA GLU A 100 -7.66 -9.22 -3.56
C GLU A 100 -7.08 -8.67 -2.28
N VAL A 101 -6.11 -7.78 -2.36
CA VAL A 101 -5.41 -7.28 -1.19
C VAL A 101 -6.30 -6.40 -0.32
N LEU A 102 -6.87 -5.37 -0.90
CA LEU A 102 -7.72 -4.46 -0.14
C LEU A 102 -8.97 -5.12 0.42
N PRO A 103 -9.68 -5.96 -0.34
CA PRO A 103 -10.81 -6.65 0.25
C PRO A 103 -10.41 -7.53 1.42
N CYS A 104 -9.23 -8.16 1.34
CA CYS A 104 -8.75 -9.00 2.42
C CYS A 104 -8.49 -8.16 3.66
N ILE A 105 -7.85 -7.00 3.53
CA ILE A 105 -7.59 -6.14 4.66
C ILE A 105 -8.89 -5.64 5.26
N ARG A 106 -9.84 -5.24 4.44
CA ARG A 106 -11.11 -4.74 4.94
C ARG A 106 -11.85 -5.81 5.71
N LYS A 107 -11.74 -7.06 5.21
CA LYS A 107 -12.42 -8.14 5.87
C LYS A 107 -11.83 -8.44 7.21
N THR A 108 -10.51 -8.32 7.40
CA THR A 108 -9.88 -8.62 8.67
C THR A 108 -9.72 -7.39 9.53
N GLY A 109 -10.09 -6.23 9.05
CA GLY A 109 -9.95 -5.03 9.83
C GLY A 109 -11.09 -4.90 10.81
N GLY A 110 -11.03 -3.97 11.63
CA GLY A 110 -12.01 -3.74 12.64
C GLY A 110 -13.34 -3.37 12.11
N TYR A 111 -13.46 -3.02 10.88
CA TYR A 111 -14.66 -2.64 10.44
C TYR A 111 -15.56 -3.67 10.20
N MET A 112 -15.13 -4.81 10.12
CA MET A 112 -15.96 -5.82 9.93
C MET A 112 -17.06 -5.86 10.73
N THR A 113 -16.93 -5.37 11.81
CA THR A 113 -17.98 -5.45 12.68
C THR A 113 -19.09 -4.75 12.17
N ASP A 114 -18.90 -3.85 11.35
CA ASP A 114 -19.92 -3.16 10.95
C ASP A 114 -20.64 -3.81 10.04
N ASN A 115 -20.10 -4.36 9.26
CA ASN A 115 -20.72 -4.84 8.31
C ASN A 115 -21.45 -5.88 8.55
N LEU A 116 -21.05 -6.42 9.31
CA LEU A 116 -21.69 -7.47 9.58
C LEU A 116 -22.92 -7.20 9.81
N LEU A 117 -23.06 -6.36 10.23
CA LEU A 117 -24.18 -6.05 10.59
C LEU A 117 -24.96 -5.81 9.62
N ASN A 118 -24.55 -5.60 8.85
CA ASN A 118 -25.35 -5.29 7.98
C ASN A 118 -25.77 -6.13 7.37
N GLU A 119 -25.53 -6.48 7.74
CA GLU A 119 -25.93 -7.26 7.54
C GLU A 119 -26.55 -7.53 7.45
#